data_77b1ae444d022a9968d89720fde65520
#
_entry.id   77b1ae444d022a9968d89720fde65520
#
_cell.length_a   1.000
_cell.length_b   1.000
_cell.length_c   1.000
_cell.angle_alpha   90.00
_cell.angle_beta   90.00
_cell.angle_gamma   90.00
#
_symmetry.space_group_name_H-M   'P 1'
#
loop_
_entity.id
_entity.type
_entity.pdbx_description
1 polymer ?
#
loop_
_entity_poly.entity_id
_entity_poly.type
_entity_poly.pdbx_seq_one_letter_code
_entity_poly.pdbx_strand_id
1 'polypeptide(L)'
;AKFVDQLDGTILSSSSQIYKGTADGEYAVGVSYEDPCVSLLEDGAENLRVVYPSEGAVWLPAGVAIVKGAKNQENAKKFIDFLISEEGQEALKDTTIRPVMTSVENTSEFMPPFSKIKVAYEDIKLVAEKKEEWQNRWQELVKK
;
A
#
# COMPACT_ATOMS: atom_id res chain seq x y z
N ALA A 1 -3.22 -20.19 -8.68
CA ALA A 1 -2.88 -21.55 -8.23
C ALA A 1 -1.45 -21.60 -7.66
N LYS A 2 -0.39 -21.54 -8.49
CA LYS A 2 1.01 -21.70 -8.02
C LYS A 2 1.39 -20.82 -6.81
N PHE A 3 0.99 -19.54 -6.80
CA PHE A 3 1.26 -18.64 -5.68
C PHE A 3 0.57 -19.13 -4.39
N VAL A 4 -0.71 -19.51 -4.48
CA VAL A 4 -1.47 -20.01 -3.33
C VAL A 4 -0.89 -21.32 -2.82
N ASP A 5 -0.45 -22.21 -3.73
CA ASP A 5 0.18 -23.46 -3.36
C ASP A 5 1.50 -23.22 -2.59
N GLN A 6 2.24 -22.16 -2.93
CA GLN A 6 3.48 -21.77 -2.24
C GLN A 6 3.24 -21.17 -0.85
N LEU A 7 2.06 -20.62 -0.58
CA LEU A 7 1.72 -20.09 0.74
C LEU A 7 1.51 -21.19 1.79
N ASP A 8 1.28 -22.43 1.36
CA ASP A 8 1.07 -23.60 2.22
C ASP A 8 0.06 -23.32 3.36
N GLY A 9 -1.05 -22.69 3.01
CA GLY A 9 -2.09 -22.28 3.96
C GLY A 9 -1.77 -21.04 4.80
N THR A 10 -0.59 -20.46 4.68
CA THR A 10 -0.19 -19.27 5.45
C THR A 10 -0.81 -18.01 4.83
N ILE A 11 -2.08 -17.78 5.11
CA ILE A 11 -2.83 -16.58 4.73
C ILE A 11 -3.36 -15.93 6.00
N LEU A 12 -2.78 -14.79 6.35
CA LEU A 12 -3.07 -14.11 7.60
C LEU A 12 -4.33 -13.24 7.47
N SER A 13 -5.04 -13.04 8.57
CA SER A 13 -6.28 -12.28 8.62
C SER A 13 -6.08 -10.77 8.68
N SER A 14 -4.86 -10.32 8.95
CA SER A 14 -4.50 -8.90 9.11
C SER A 14 -3.17 -8.61 8.44
N SER A 15 -3.11 -7.47 7.73
CA SER A 15 -1.85 -6.99 7.15
C SER A 15 -0.77 -6.73 8.21
N SER A 16 -1.18 -6.29 9.41
CA SER A 16 -0.24 -6.04 10.50
C SER A 16 0.47 -7.31 10.98
N GLN A 17 -0.17 -8.47 10.93
CA GLN A 17 0.48 -9.74 11.23
C GLN A 17 1.60 -10.07 10.23
N ILE A 18 1.45 -9.66 8.96
CA ILE A 18 2.45 -9.91 7.93
C ILE A 18 3.72 -9.12 8.20
N TYR A 19 3.63 -7.79 8.20
CA TYR A 19 4.84 -6.96 8.30
C TYR A 19 5.50 -7.04 9.69
N LYS A 20 4.72 -7.15 10.78
CA LYS A 20 5.27 -7.35 12.12
C LYS A 20 5.91 -8.73 12.27
N GLY A 21 5.21 -9.80 11.89
CA GLY A 21 5.76 -11.14 11.96
C GLY A 21 7.01 -11.33 11.08
N THR A 22 7.11 -10.60 9.94
CA THR A 22 8.34 -10.58 9.14
C THR A 22 9.45 -9.83 9.87
N ALA A 23 9.18 -8.68 10.49
CA ALA A 23 10.15 -7.92 11.27
C ALA A 23 10.66 -8.70 12.50
N ASP A 24 9.75 -9.45 13.15
CA ASP A 24 10.05 -10.29 14.31
C ASP A 24 10.73 -11.63 13.95
N GLY A 25 10.86 -11.93 12.64
CA GLY A 25 11.50 -13.16 12.15
C GLY A 25 10.60 -14.39 12.19
N GLU A 26 9.30 -14.24 12.41
CA GLU A 26 8.34 -15.35 12.31
C GLU A 26 8.17 -15.83 10.87
N TYR A 27 8.27 -14.90 9.91
CA TYR A 27 8.18 -15.16 8.47
C TYR A 27 9.43 -14.69 7.76
N ALA A 28 9.97 -15.51 6.88
CA ALA A 28 11.13 -15.15 6.06
C ALA A 28 10.78 -14.12 4.96
N VAL A 29 9.55 -14.13 4.47
CA VAL A 29 9.04 -13.21 3.43
C VAL A 29 7.57 -12.91 3.70
N GLY A 30 7.18 -11.65 3.58
CA GLY A 30 5.79 -11.20 3.65
C GLY A 30 5.40 -10.38 2.42
N VAL A 31 4.20 -10.58 1.90
CA VAL A 31 3.62 -9.70 0.86
C VAL A 31 2.74 -8.67 1.55
N SER A 32 3.16 -7.42 1.51
CA SER A 32 2.51 -6.32 2.22
C SER A 32 2.60 -5.02 1.41
N TYR A 33 2.24 -3.89 1.98
CA TYR A 33 2.40 -2.57 1.40
C TYR A 33 3.53 -1.79 2.10
N GLU A 34 4.02 -0.74 1.45
CA GLU A 34 5.28 -0.08 1.76
C GLU A 34 5.28 0.65 3.10
N ASP A 35 4.30 1.53 3.33
CA ASP A 35 4.29 2.48 4.44
C ASP A 35 4.47 1.85 5.84
N PRO A 36 3.78 0.77 6.25
CA PRO A 36 4.01 0.20 7.57
C PRO A 36 5.35 -0.54 7.68
N CYS A 37 5.89 -1.04 6.57
CA CYS A 37 7.22 -1.66 6.57
C CYS A 37 8.30 -0.57 6.75
N VAL A 38 8.15 0.56 6.06
CA VAL A 38 9.07 1.70 6.21
C VAL A 38 8.98 2.29 7.62
N SER A 39 7.76 2.42 8.18
CA SER A 39 7.59 2.86 9.58
C SER A 39 8.37 1.98 10.56
N LEU A 40 8.33 0.66 10.41
CA LEU A 40 9.10 -0.25 11.25
C LEU A 40 10.62 -0.08 11.06
N LEU A 41 11.08 0.19 9.84
CA LEU A 41 12.51 0.47 9.58
C LEU A 41 12.96 1.77 10.23
N GLU A 42 12.16 2.83 10.16
CA GLU A 42 12.41 4.11 10.84
C GLU A 42 12.39 3.96 12.37
N ASP A 43 11.58 3.06 12.89
CA ASP A 43 11.54 2.67 14.30
C ASP A 43 12.69 1.72 14.71
N GLY A 44 13.58 1.36 13.77
CA GLY A 44 14.80 0.60 14.07
C GLY A 44 14.68 -0.91 13.87
N ALA A 45 13.77 -1.41 13.07
CA ALA A 45 13.69 -2.83 12.73
C ALA A 45 14.90 -3.27 11.89
N GLU A 46 15.86 -3.98 12.49
CA GLU A 46 17.11 -4.38 11.83
C GLU A 46 16.95 -5.59 10.89
N ASN A 47 15.96 -6.45 11.12
CA ASN A 47 15.76 -7.69 10.37
C ASN A 47 14.78 -7.55 9.19
N LEU A 48 14.27 -6.35 8.94
CA LEU A 48 13.31 -6.08 7.88
C LEU A 48 13.98 -5.42 6.67
N ARG A 49 13.53 -5.79 5.48
CA ARG A 49 13.91 -5.14 4.23
C ARG A 49 12.72 -5.08 3.29
N VAL A 50 12.48 -3.90 2.71
CA VAL A 50 11.50 -3.75 1.63
C VAL A 50 12.14 -4.09 0.29
N VAL A 51 11.50 -4.98 -0.47
CA VAL A 51 11.94 -5.39 -1.80
C VAL A 51 10.82 -5.10 -2.81
N TYR A 52 11.16 -4.36 -3.85
CA TYR A 52 10.24 -4.07 -4.96
C TYR A 52 10.44 -5.12 -6.07
N PRO A 53 9.38 -5.85 -6.46
CA PRO A 53 9.49 -6.89 -7.47
C PRO A 53 9.96 -6.32 -8.82
N SER A 54 10.88 -7.03 -9.48
CA SER A 54 11.36 -6.65 -10.82
C SER A 54 10.28 -6.75 -11.90
N GLU A 55 9.26 -7.55 -11.66
CA GLU A 55 8.07 -7.68 -12.49
C GLU A 55 7.20 -6.42 -12.44
N GLY A 56 7.15 -5.76 -11.30
CA GLY A 56 6.42 -4.54 -11.02
C GLY A 56 5.72 -4.56 -9.67
N ALA A 57 5.81 -3.48 -8.93
CA ALA A 57 5.06 -3.25 -7.72
C ALA A 57 3.68 -2.66 -8.06
N VAL A 58 2.64 -3.16 -7.44
CA VAL A 58 1.29 -2.58 -7.59
C VAL A 58 1.25 -1.24 -6.88
N TRP A 59 0.79 -0.21 -7.58
CA TRP A 59 0.60 1.11 -7.01
C TRP A 59 -0.88 1.47 -7.01
N LEU A 60 -1.39 1.84 -5.83
CA LEU A 60 -2.76 2.27 -5.63
C LEU A 60 -2.77 3.58 -4.84
N PRO A 61 -3.45 4.63 -5.33
CA PRO A 61 -3.63 5.83 -4.55
C PRO A 61 -4.60 5.58 -3.39
N ALA A 62 -4.32 6.18 -2.23
CA ALA A 62 -5.30 6.24 -1.16
C ALA A 62 -6.50 7.09 -1.60
N GLY A 63 -7.70 6.67 -1.21
CA GLY A 63 -8.93 7.39 -1.52
C GLY A 63 -9.41 8.22 -0.33
N VAL A 64 -9.92 9.41 -0.61
CA VAL A 64 -10.62 10.25 0.37
C VAL A 64 -12.00 10.60 -0.15
N ALA A 65 -13.00 10.62 0.72
CA ALA A 65 -14.37 10.94 0.34
C ALA A 65 -15.11 11.67 1.46
N ILE A 66 -16.10 12.48 1.08
CA ILE A 66 -17.01 13.14 2.02
C ILE A 66 -18.23 12.24 2.25
N VAL A 67 -18.49 11.92 3.50
CA VAL A 67 -19.67 11.12 3.86
C VAL A 67 -20.95 11.87 3.47
N LYS A 68 -21.87 11.18 2.80
CA LYS A 68 -23.17 11.75 2.42
C LYS A 68 -23.92 12.25 3.68
N GLY A 69 -24.34 13.50 3.66
CA GLY A 69 -25.03 14.11 4.80
C GLY A 69 -24.11 14.58 5.93
N ALA A 70 -22.80 14.64 5.73
CA ALA A 70 -21.87 15.21 6.70
C ALA A 70 -22.28 16.63 7.09
N LYS A 71 -22.27 16.96 8.39
CA LYS A 71 -22.69 18.28 8.91
C LYS A 71 -21.78 19.43 8.48
N ASN A 72 -20.49 19.16 8.31
CA ASN A 72 -19.46 20.15 8.02
C ASN A 72 -18.88 19.99 6.60
N GLN A 73 -19.74 19.86 5.58
CA GLN A 73 -19.32 19.56 4.21
C GLN A 73 -18.33 20.58 3.64
N GLU A 74 -18.54 21.87 3.90
CA GLU A 74 -17.65 22.92 3.38
C GLU A 74 -16.24 22.84 3.98
N ASN A 75 -16.11 22.51 5.26
CA ASN A 75 -14.81 22.28 5.88
C ASN A 75 -14.17 20.97 5.38
N ALA A 76 -14.98 19.93 5.13
CA ALA A 76 -14.48 18.70 4.54
C ALA A 76 -13.93 18.91 3.13
N LYS A 77 -14.58 19.72 2.29
CA LYS A 77 -14.07 20.10 0.97
C LYS A 77 -12.73 20.83 1.08
N LYS A 78 -12.66 21.86 1.94
CA LYS A 78 -11.41 22.60 2.18
C LYS A 78 -10.27 21.69 2.62
N PHE A 79 -10.57 20.71 3.46
CA PHE A 79 -9.57 19.74 3.91
C PHE A 79 -9.09 18.84 2.76
N ILE A 80 -9.99 18.39 1.89
CA ILE A 80 -9.61 17.60 0.71
C ILE A 80 -8.78 18.47 -0.26
N ASP A 81 -9.20 19.71 -0.50
CA ASP A 81 -8.44 20.65 -1.34
C ASP A 81 -7.03 20.88 -0.78
N PHE A 82 -6.89 21.01 0.54
CA PHE A 82 -5.59 21.07 1.20
C PHE A 82 -4.77 19.78 0.99
N LEU A 83 -5.36 18.60 1.20
CA LEU A 83 -4.65 17.33 1.03
C LEU A 83 -4.04 17.17 -0.36
N ILE A 84 -4.70 17.65 -1.40
CA ILE A 84 -4.21 17.58 -2.80
C ILE A 84 -3.43 18.81 -3.24
N SER A 85 -3.27 19.82 -2.38
CA SER A 85 -2.45 20.99 -2.66
C SER A 85 -0.96 20.69 -2.50
N GLU A 86 -0.11 21.54 -3.07
CA GLU A 86 1.35 21.43 -2.91
C GLU A 86 1.75 21.46 -1.43
N GLU A 87 1.16 22.36 -0.63
CA GLU A 87 1.41 22.46 0.81
C GLU A 87 1.04 21.18 1.54
N GLY A 88 -0.12 20.59 1.24
CA GLY A 88 -0.56 19.33 1.83
C GLY A 88 0.34 18.16 1.43
N GLN A 89 0.80 18.12 0.18
CA GLN A 89 1.71 17.09 -0.30
C GLN A 89 3.14 17.25 0.26
N GLU A 90 3.61 18.48 0.42
CA GLU A 90 4.87 18.77 1.12
C GLU A 90 4.84 18.33 2.58
N ALA A 91 3.70 18.42 3.26
CA ALA A 91 3.55 17.90 4.62
C ALA A 91 3.63 16.37 4.71
N LEU A 92 3.43 15.65 3.60
CA LEU A 92 3.53 14.18 3.55
C LEU A 92 4.94 13.69 3.25
N LYS A 93 5.85 14.52 2.72
CA LYS A 93 7.18 14.08 2.27
C LYS A 93 8.05 13.47 3.37
N ASP A 94 7.87 13.94 4.62
CA ASP A 94 8.61 13.49 5.79
C ASP A 94 7.86 12.37 6.55
N THR A 95 6.92 11.72 5.90
CA THR A 95 6.18 10.57 6.43
C THR A 95 6.51 9.31 5.63
N THR A 96 5.95 8.18 6.03
CA THR A 96 6.08 6.92 5.28
C THR A 96 5.10 6.79 4.11
N ILE A 97 4.29 7.84 3.84
CA ILE A 97 3.31 7.90 2.76
C ILE A 97 3.91 8.63 1.56
N ARG A 98 3.79 8.05 0.38
CA ARG A 98 4.26 8.72 -0.85
C ARG A 98 3.33 9.83 -1.27
N PRO A 99 3.84 11.07 -1.47
CA PRO A 99 3.08 12.12 -2.10
C PRO A 99 2.59 11.70 -3.51
N VAL A 100 1.42 12.18 -3.92
CA VAL A 100 0.88 11.91 -5.27
C VAL A 100 1.32 12.95 -6.29
N MET A 101 1.87 14.07 -5.86
CA MET A 101 2.46 15.09 -6.74
C MET A 101 3.88 14.67 -7.13
N THR A 102 4.14 14.67 -8.43
CA THR A 102 5.46 14.30 -8.98
C THR A 102 6.59 15.28 -8.66
N SER A 103 6.23 16.49 -8.23
CA SER A 103 7.18 17.53 -7.78
C SER A 103 7.63 17.35 -6.34
N VAL A 104 6.96 16.51 -5.56
CA VAL A 104 7.26 16.28 -4.14
C VAL A 104 7.76 14.85 -3.96
N GLU A 105 9.02 14.70 -3.59
CA GLU A 105 9.60 13.39 -3.29
C GLU A 105 9.61 13.14 -1.77
N ASN A 106 9.45 11.88 -1.38
CA ASN A 106 9.58 11.45 0.00
C ASN A 106 11.05 11.53 0.45
N THR A 107 11.29 11.91 1.70
CA THR A 107 12.64 12.10 2.27
C THR A 107 13.18 10.89 3.00
N SER A 108 12.37 9.84 3.24
CA SER A 108 12.82 8.63 3.94
C SER A 108 13.94 7.91 3.19
N GLU A 109 15.02 7.60 3.88
CA GLU A 109 16.15 6.84 3.32
C GLU A 109 15.77 5.40 2.94
N PHE A 110 14.69 4.86 3.53
CA PHE A 110 14.16 3.52 3.24
C PHE A 110 13.24 3.47 2.01
N MET A 111 12.89 4.64 1.47
CA MET A 111 12.01 4.77 0.31
C MET A 111 12.80 5.25 -0.91
N PRO A 112 13.11 4.38 -1.90
CA PRO A 112 13.77 4.84 -3.11
C PRO A 112 12.88 5.82 -3.87
N PRO A 113 13.46 6.74 -4.65
CA PRO A 113 12.68 7.60 -5.55
C PRO A 113 11.69 6.80 -6.38
N PHE A 114 10.45 7.29 -6.52
CA PHE A 114 9.40 6.58 -7.24
C PHE A 114 9.81 6.22 -8.67
N SER A 115 10.61 7.06 -9.32
CA SER A 115 11.16 6.83 -10.65
C SER A 115 12.07 5.58 -10.78
N LYS A 116 12.57 5.06 -9.66
CA LYS A 116 13.37 3.82 -9.62
C LYS A 116 12.55 2.57 -9.40
N ILE A 117 11.25 2.69 -9.13
CA ILE A 117 10.35 1.57 -8.91
C ILE A 117 9.64 1.25 -10.23
N LYS A 118 9.74 0.01 -10.68
CA LYS A 118 8.89 -0.45 -11.77
C LYS A 118 7.47 -0.62 -11.26
N VAL A 119 6.54 0.16 -11.78
CA VAL A 119 5.14 0.16 -11.35
C VAL A 119 4.29 -0.67 -12.30
N ALA A 120 3.48 -1.56 -11.73
CA ALA A 120 2.40 -2.24 -12.43
C ALA A 120 1.08 -1.49 -12.14
N TYR A 121 0.65 -0.69 -13.11
CA TYR A 121 -0.61 0.05 -12.99
C TYR A 121 -1.81 -0.87 -13.19
N GLU A 122 -2.82 -0.70 -12.34
CA GLU A 122 -4.07 -1.41 -12.51
C GLU A 122 -4.94 -0.78 -13.61
N ASP A 123 -5.56 -1.63 -14.41
CA ASP A 123 -6.70 -1.23 -15.24
C ASP A 123 -7.96 -1.19 -14.36
N ILE A 124 -8.29 0.01 -13.86
CA ILE A 124 -9.40 0.23 -12.92
C ILE A 124 -10.74 -0.25 -13.51
N LYS A 125 -10.95 -0.12 -14.82
CA LYS A 125 -12.19 -0.57 -15.48
C LYS A 125 -12.25 -2.09 -15.48
N LEU A 126 -11.18 -2.75 -15.88
CA LEU A 126 -11.09 -4.21 -15.88
C LEU A 126 -11.23 -4.76 -14.45
N VAL A 127 -10.59 -4.12 -13.46
CA VAL A 127 -10.72 -4.52 -12.05
C VAL A 127 -12.18 -4.40 -11.60
N ALA A 128 -12.86 -3.29 -11.92
CA ALA A 128 -14.28 -3.12 -11.58
C ALA A 128 -15.18 -4.18 -12.20
N GLU A 129 -14.95 -4.53 -13.49
CA GLU A 129 -15.71 -5.55 -14.22
C GLU A 129 -15.45 -6.97 -13.70
N LYS A 130 -14.21 -7.27 -13.31
CA LYS A 130 -13.76 -8.63 -12.97
C LYS A 130 -13.66 -8.90 -11.47
N LYS A 131 -13.89 -7.92 -10.63
CA LYS A 131 -13.69 -8.01 -9.19
C LYS A 131 -14.37 -9.22 -8.55
N GLU A 132 -15.65 -9.42 -8.84
CA GLU A 132 -16.44 -10.51 -8.27
C GLU A 132 -15.94 -11.88 -8.77
N GLU A 133 -15.67 -12.00 -10.07
CA GLU A 133 -15.10 -13.22 -10.67
C GLU A 133 -13.76 -13.58 -10.00
N TRP A 134 -12.86 -12.60 -9.84
CA TRP A 134 -11.54 -12.82 -9.24
C TRP A 134 -11.62 -13.12 -7.74
N GLN A 135 -12.52 -12.47 -7.01
CA GLN A 135 -12.74 -12.78 -5.60
C GLN A 135 -13.26 -14.20 -5.39
N ASN A 136 -14.24 -14.62 -6.21
CA ASN A 136 -14.75 -15.98 -6.15
C ASN A 136 -13.65 -17.00 -6.49
N ARG A 137 -12.87 -16.73 -7.53
CA ARG A 137 -11.73 -17.57 -7.90
C ARG A 137 -10.66 -17.67 -6.80
N TRP A 138 -10.35 -16.55 -6.15
CA TRP A 138 -9.46 -16.55 -4.99
C TRP A 138 -10.00 -17.45 -3.88
N GLN A 139 -11.27 -17.30 -3.50
CA GLN A 139 -11.90 -18.10 -2.46
C GLN A 139 -11.88 -19.61 -2.77
N GLU A 140 -12.05 -19.99 -4.02
CA GLU A 140 -11.94 -21.39 -4.46
C GLU A 140 -10.51 -21.94 -4.30
N LEU A 141 -9.50 -21.11 -4.55
CA LEU A 141 -8.11 -21.49 -4.49
C LEU A 141 -7.62 -21.65 -3.05
N VAL A 142 -8.04 -20.76 -2.16
CA VAL A 142 -7.56 -20.76 -0.75
C VAL A 142 -8.33 -21.72 0.16
N LYS A 143 -9.49 -22.25 -0.26
CA LYS A 143 -10.24 -23.25 0.48
C LYS A 143 -9.72 -24.68 0.31
N LYS A 144 -8.76 -24.89 -0.56
CA LYS A 144 -8.13 -26.18 -0.81
C LYS A 144 -7.03 -26.44 0.20
#